data_d0429da14cac22764d33cf9ad47cb581
#
_entry.id   d0429da14cac22764d33cf9ad47cb581
#
_cell.length_a   1.000
_cell.length_b   1.000
_cell.length_c   1.000
_cell.angle_alpha   90.00
_cell.angle_beta   90.00
_cell.angle_gamma   90.00
#
_symmetry.space_group_name_H-M   'P 1'
#
loop_
_entity.id
_entity.type
_entity.pdbx_description
1 polymer ?
#
loop_
_entity_poly.entity_id
_entity_poly.type
_entity_poly.pdbx_seq_one_letter_code
_entity_poly.pdbx_strand_id
1 'polypeptide(L)'
;MEMMIFLGTIILGILCGSVFLSGGGLFTFAIFKLIHSTLYIGEVYDIEVVGRAKVAEVVFHLITEYEGKMIKVEPLNRLAIFPFFEKTQLKRFKRKYMGKQMKIYISTDGASYLKRFLPHYFFMSIFLMALGIFVFLVPYISS
;
A
#
# COMPACT_ATOMS: atom_id res chain seq x y z
N MET A 1 -2.96 42.71 -6.56
CA MET A 1 -3.74 41.78 -5.69
C MET A 1 -4.36 40.66 -6.51
N GLU A 2 -5.05 40.95 -7.61
CA GLU A 2 -5.69 39.94 -8.48
C GLU A 2 -4.73 38.93 -9.09
N MET A 3 -3.56 39.34 -9.53
CA MET A 3 -2.54 38.45 -10.10
C MET A 3 -2.00 37.42 -9.09
N MET A 4 -1.88 37.79 -7.82
CA MET A 4 -1.46 36.86 -6.75
C MET A 4 -2.55 35.81 -6.45
N ILE A 5 -3.83 36.23 -6.45
CA ILE A 5 -4.96 35.33 -6.26
C ILE A 5 -5.04 34.34 -7.43
N PHE A 6 -4.90 34.83 -8.66
CA PHE A 6 -4.89 34.00 -9.86
C PHE A 6 -3.76 32.97 -9.86
N LEU A 7 -2.54 33.39 -9.52
CA LEU A 7 -1.39 32.49 -9.42
C LEU A 7 -1.58 31.42 -8.31
N GLY A 8 -2.11 31.84 -7.17
CA GLY A 8 -2.44 30.95 -6.06
C GLY A 8 -3.45 29.86 -6.46
N THR A 9 -4.49 30.25 -7.20
CA THR A 9 -5.52 29.31 -7.69
C THR A 9 -4.93 28.30 -8.68
N ILE A 10 -4.05 28.71 -9.57
CA ILE A 10 -3.37 27.80 -10.50
C ILE A 10 -2.49 26.80 -9.75
N ILE A 11 -1.67 27.27 -8.81
CA ILE A 11 -0.80 26.41 -8.01
C ILE A 11 -1.62 25.39 -7.21
N LEU A 12 -2.71 25.83 -6.59
CA LEU A 12 -3.61 24.95 -5.84
C LEU A 12 -4.23 23.90 -6.78
N GLY A 13 -4.69 24.30 -7.96
CA GLY A 13 -5.25 23.38 -8.95
C GLY A 13 -4.26 22.31 -9.40
N ILE A 14 -2.99 22.70 -9.64
CA ILE A 14 -1.92 21.75 -10.01
C ILE A 14 -1.64 20.77 -8.86
N LEU A 15 -1.53 21.25 -7.62
CA LEU A 15 -1.30 20.39 -6.45
C LEU A 15 -2.45 19.41 -6.23
N CYS A 16 -3.70 19.88 -6.25
CA CYS A 16 -4.88 19.03 -6.08
C CYS A 16 -5.00 18.00 -7.20
N GLY A 17 -4.76 18.42 -8.45
CA GLY A 17 -4.76 17.56 -9.62
C GLY A 17 -3.69 16.45 -9.52
N SER A 18 -2.49 16.79 -9.09
CA SER A 18 -1.40 15.81 -8.92
C SER A 18 -1.71 14.77 -7.83
N VAL A 19 -2.29 15.19 -6.72
CA VAL A 19 -2.73 14.28 -5.63
C VAL A 19 -3.84 13.36 -6.12
N PHE A 20 -4.84 13.89 -6.83
CA PHE A 20 -5.93 13.10 -7.41
C PHE A 20 -5.43 12.08 -8.42
N LEU A 21 -4.57 12.49 -9.35
CA LEU A 21 -3.98 11.59 -10.36
C LEU A 21 -3.10 10.51 -9.74
N SER A 22 -2.37 10.83 -8.67
CA SER A 22 -1.58 9.86 -7.93
C SER A 22 -2.48 8.78 -7.28
N GLY A 23 -3.58 9.19 -6.66
CA GLY A 23 -4.57 8.27 -6.10
C GLY A 23 -5.21 7.38 -7.17
N GLY A 24 -5.63 7.97 -8.29
CA GLY A 24 -6.20 7.25 -9.45
C GLY A 24 -5.21 6.27 -10.09
N GLY A 25 -3.94 6.67 -10.22
CA GLY A 25 -2.87 5.81 -10.73
C GLY A 25 -2.62 4.60 -9.82
N LEU A 26 -2.54 4.80 -8.51
CA LEU A 26 -2.41 3.71 -7.53
C LEU A 26 -3.61 2.76 -7.56
N PHE A 27 -4.82 3.29 -7.69
CA PHE A 27 -6.04 2.50 -7.77
C PHE A 27 -6.06 1.62 -9.02
N THR A 28 -5.78 2.22 -10.18
CA THR A 28 -5.72 1.51 -11.46
C THR A 28 -4.64 0.44 -11.45
N PHE A 29 -3.45 0.77 -10.94
CA PHE A 29 -2.35 -0.18 -10.80
C PHE A 29 -2.72 -1.36 -9.91
N ALA A 30 -3.36 -1.12 -8.75
CA ALA A 30 -3.77 -2.17 -7.83
C ALA A 30 -4.82 -3.11 -8.47
N ILE A 31 -5.80 -2.57 -9.20
CA ILE A 31 -6.79 -3.36 -9.94
C ILE A 31 -6.12 -4.18 -11.03
N PHE A 32 -5.27 -3.56 -11.85
CA PHE A 32 -4.57 -4.26 -12.94
C PHE A 32 -3.76 -5.44 -12.42
N LYS A 33 -3.00 -5.25 -11.32
CA LYS A 33 -2.22 -6.32 -10.69
C LYS A 33 -3.11 -7.44 -10.14
N LEU A 34 -4.26 -7.12 -9.55
CA LEU A 34 -5.20 -8.13 -9.06
C LEU A 34 -5.81 -8.96 -10.17
N ILE A 35 -6.21 -8.35 -11.27
CA ILE A 35 -6.81 -9.05 -12.42
C ILE A 35 -5.82 -10.04 -13.04
N HIS A 36 -4.53 -9.70 -13.06
CA HIS A 36 -3.47 -10.53 -13.64
C HIS A 36 -2.73 -11.38 -12.59
N SER A 37 -3.37 -11.66 -11.46
CA SER A 37 -2.77 -12.48 -10.41
C SER A 37 -3.63 -13.66 -10.02
N THR A 38 -2.99 -14.76 -9.65
CA THR A 38 -3.63 -15.97 -9.14
C THR A 38 -3.50 -16.05 -7.63
N LEU A 39 -4.55 -16.54 -6.98
CA LEU A 39 -4.60 -16.69 -5.53
C LEU A 39 -3.96 -18.02 -5.11
N TYR A 40 -2.97 -17.94 -4.23
CA TYR A 40 -2.28 -19.06 -3.60
C TYR A 40 -2.43 -19.01 -2.08
N ILE A 41 -2.09 -20.12 -1.43
CA ILE A 41 -2.00 -20.21 0.03
C ILE A 41 -0.52 -20.43 0.37
N GLY A 42 0.05 -19.52 1.13
CA GLY A 42 1.43 -19.63 1.61
C GLY A 42 1.50 -19.72 3.13
N GLU A 43 2.48 -20.44 3.65
CA GLU A 43 2.78 -20.51 5.08
C GLU A 43 3.85 -19.48 5.44
N VAL A 44 3.63 -18.71 6.48
CA VAL A 44 4.59 -17.72 6.99
C VAL A 44 5.70 -18.43 7.74
N TYR A 45 6.91 -18.43 7.20
CA TYR A 45 8.07 -19.06 7.84
C TYR A 45 8.99 -18.06 8.54
N ASP A 46 8.97 -16.77 8.17
CA ASP A 46 9.66 -15.73 8.90
C ASP A 46 8.98 -14.37 8.75
N ILE A 47 9.25 -13.49 9.71
CA ILE A 47 8.80 -12.10 9.71
C ILE A 47 9.96 -11.27 10.21
N GLU A 48 10.35 -10.29 9.43
CA GLU A 48 11.39 -9.34 9.80
C GLU A 48 10.90 -7.89 9.77
N VAL A 49 11.67 -7.01 10.39
CA VAL A 49 11.46 -5.57 10.29
C VAL A 49 12.65 -4.95 9.58
N VAL A 50 12.37 -4.28 8.49
CA VAL A 50 13.37 -3.55 7.72
C VAL A 50 13.21 -2.06 8.00
N GLY A 51 14.18 -1.48 8.68
CA GLY A 51 14.22 -0.03 8.95
C GLY A 51 14.85 0.73 7.80
N ARG A 52 14.13 1.73 7.26
CA ARG A 52 14.72 2.74 6.37
C ARG A 52 14.51 4.12 7.00
N ALA A 53 15.58 4.71 7.50
CA ALA A 53 15.64 6.07 8.03
C ALA A 53 14.60 6.39 9.14
N LYS A 54 13.38 6.74 8.79
CA LYS A 54 12.32 7.15 9.74
C LYS A 54 11.11 6.22 9.76
N VAL A 55 11.08 5.22 8.90
CA VAL A 55 9.96 4.28 8.77
C VAL A 55 10.50 2.86 8.88
N ALA A 56 9.92 2.08 9.78
CA ALA A 56 10.14 0.65 9.86
C ALA A 56 9.00 -0.08 9.15
N GLU A 57 9.32 -1.11 8.37
CA GLU A 57 8.36 -1.90 7.61
C GLU A 57 8.44 -3.36 8.04
N VAL A 58 7.29 -3.99 8.20
CA VAL A 58 7.18 -5.43 8.46
C VAL A 58 7.14 -6.17 7.14
N VAL A 59 8.08 -7.08 6.97
CA VAL A 59 8.20 -7.95 5.80
C VAL A 59 7.83 -9.37 6.21
N PHE A 60 6.92 -9.99 5.45
CA PHE A 60 6.50 -11.37 5.65
C PHE A 60 7.21 -12.25 4.63
N HIS A 61 7.81 -13.34 5.06
CA HIS A 61 8.39 -14.36 4.20
C HIS A 61 7.51 -15.60 4.23
N LEU A 62 7.03 -16.01 3.06
CA LEU A 62 6.13 -17.15 2.92
C LEU A 62 6.74 -18.24 2.03
N ILE A 63 6.31 -19.47 2.29
CA ILE A 63 6.54 -20.60 1.38
C ILE A 63 5.18 -20.99 0.79
N THR A 64 5.11 -21.12 -0.51
CA THR A 64 3.91 -21.57 -1.23
C THR A 64 4.25 -22.54 -2.33
N GLU A 65 3.30 -23.36 -2.71
CA GLU A 65 3.41 -24.21 -3.88
C GLU A 65 2.96 -23.40 -5.12
N TYR A 66 3.85 -23.30 -6.08
CA TYR A 66 3.64 -22.65 -7.37
C TYR A 66 4.07 -23.61 -8.48
N GLU A 67 3.15 -23.97 -9.37
CA GLU A 67 3.41 -24.91 -10.47
C GLU A 67 4.08 -26.24 -10.02
N GLY A 68 3.62 -26.78 -8.89
CA GLY A 68 4.15 -28.03 -8.31
C GLY A 68 5.53 -27.91 -7.65
N LYS A 69 6.04 -26.69 -7.46
CA LYS A 69 7.31 -26.43 -6.77
C LYS A 69 7.08 -25.54 -5.55
N MET A 70 7.78 -25.87 -4.47
CA MET A 70 7.81 -25.00 -3.29
C MET A 70 8.72 -23.82 -3.54
N ILE A 71 8.15 -22.61 -3.52
CA ILE A 71 8.88 -21.36 -3.70
C ILE A 71 8.80 -20.48 -2.46
N LYS A 72 9.85 -19.71 -2.22
CA LYS A 72 9.88 -18.66 -1.21
C LYS A 72 9.38 -17.35 -1.84
N VAL A 73 8.46 -16.70 -1.17
CA VAL A 73 7.80 -15.49 -1.66
C VAL A 73 7.90 -14.40 -0.62
N GLU A 74 8.27 -13.20 -1.07
CA GLU A 74 8.24 -11.97 -0.28
C GLU A 74 7.21 -11.02 -0.87
N PRO A 75 6.05 -10.83 -0.23
CA PRO A 75 5.03 -9.92 -0.72
C PRO A 75 5.49 -8.46 -0.72
N LEU A 76 5.15 -7.74 -1.78
CA LEU A 76 5.52 -6.33 -1.95
C LEU A 76 4.75 -5.39 -1.02
N ASN A 77 3.55 -5.79 -0.58
CA ASN A 77 2.75 -4.99 0.33
C ASN A 77 3.22 -5.15 1.79
N ARG A 78 4.09 -4.26 2.19
CA ARG A 78 4.68 -4.17 3.51
C ARG A 78 3.80 -3.34 4.43
N LEU A 79 3.85 -3.62 5.74
CA LEU A 79 3.17 -2.84 6.76
C LEU A 79 4.14 -1.87 7.40
N ALA A 80 3.86 -0.58 7.28
CA ALA A 80 4.60 0.44 8.02
C ALA A 80 4.28 0.36 9.53
N ILE A 81 5.31 0.43 10.36
CA ILE A 81 5.20 0.46 11.81
C ILE A 81 5.99 1.65 12.39
N PHE A 82 5.60 2.06 13.59
CA PHE A 82 6.33 3.11 14.31
C PHE A 82 7.67 2.58 14.83
N PRO A 83 8.81 3.23 14.52
CA PRO A 83 10.13 2.75 14.91
C PRO A 83 10.31 2.55 16.41
N PHE A 84 9.66 3.38 17.24
CA PHE A 84 9.74 3.31 18.71
C PHE A 84 9.20 2.01 19.30
N PHE A 85 8.32 1.29 18.59
CA PHE A 85 7.69 0.05 19.05
C PHE A 85 8.10 -1.18 18.24
N GLU A 86 9.14 -1.06 17.45
CA GLU A 86 9.58 -2.08 16.49
C GLU A 86 9.70 -3.48 17.11
N LYS A 87 10.47 -3.62 18.18
CA LYS A 87 10.69 -4.92 18.86
C LYS A 87 9.41 -5.53 19.41
N THR A 88 8.55 -4.70 20.02
CA THR A 88 7.29 -5.15 20.61
C THR A 88 6.30 -5.55 19.53
N GLN A 89 6.22 -4.77 18.45
CA GLN A 89 5.35 -5.07 17.32
C GLN A 89 5.83 -6.31 16.57
N LEU A 90 7.14 -6.45 16.31
CA LEU A 90 7.70 -7.65 15.69
C LEU A 90 7.36 -8.92 16.50
N LYS A 91 7.55 -8.89 17.82
CA LYS A 91 7.20 -10.02 18.70
C LYS A 91 5.71 -10.36 18.60
N ARG A 92 4.84 -9.33 18.55
CA ARG A 92 3.40 -9.50 18.38
C ARG A 92 3.04 -10.11 17.03
N PHE A 93 3.67 -9.64 15.93
CA PHE A 93 3.46 -10.19 14.60
C PHE A 93 3.95 -11.63 14.49
N LYS A 94 5.15 -11.94 14.97
CA LYS A 94 5.68 -13.32 15.01
C LYS A 94 4.72 -14.25 15.76
N ARG A 95 4.30 -13.89 16.96
CA ARG A 95 3.34 -14.71 17.72
C ARG A 95 2.00 -14.90 17.00
N LYS A 96 1.56 -13.92 16.22
CA LYS A 96 0.26 -13.94 15.56
C LYS A 96 0.26 -14.69 14.23
N TYR A 97 1.34 -14.64 13.49
CA TYR A 97 1.37 -15.07 12.08
C TYR A 97 2.37 -16.17 11.73
N MET A 98 3.42 -16.41 12.55
CA MET A 98 4.37 -17.51 12.30
C MET A 98 3.67 -18.86 12.21
N GLY A 99 4.02 -19.65 11.20
CA GLY A 99 3.44 -20.97 10.93
C GLY A 99 1.97 -20.94 10.49
N LYS A 100 1.39 -19.76 10.23
CA LYS A 100 0.00 -19.66 9.76
C LYS A 100 -0.06 -19.53 8.26
N GLN A 101 -1.11 -20.10 7.69
CA GLN A 101 -1.41 -19.96 6.29
C GLN A 101 -2.01 -18.59 6.01
N MET A 102 -1.53 -17.93 4.96
CA MET A 102 -2.05 -16.66 4.46
C MET A 102 -2.32 -16.75 2.97
N LYS A 103 -3.37 -16.06 2.54
CA LYS A 103 -3.72 -15.95 1.12
C LYS A 103 -2.84 -14.88 0.47
N ILE A 104 -2.16 -15.26 -0.61
CA ILE A 104 -1.29 -14.40 -1.41
C ILE A 104 -1.75 -14.40 -2.86
N TYR A 105 -1.65 -13.26 -3.50
CA TYR A 105 -1.78 -13.13 -4.95
C TYR A 105 -0.40 -13.13 -5.56
N ILE A 106 -0.17 -13.98 -6.56
CA ILE A 106 1.04 -13.99 -7.37
C ILE A 106 0.66 -13.57 -8.78
N SER A 107 1.25 -12.47 -9.23
CA SER A 107 1.04 -11.93 -10.56
C SER A 107 1.90 -12.68 -11.58
N THR A 108 1.55 -12.61 -12.86
CA THR A 108 2.27 -13.23 -13.96
C THR A 108 3.73 -12.76 -14.11
N ASP A 109 4.04 -11.58 -13.58
CA ASP A 109 5.41 -11.04 -13.53
C ASP A 109 6.21 -11.49 -12.28
N GLY A 110 5.66 -12.42 -11.48
CA GLY A 110 6.27 -12.94 -10.26
C GLY A 110 6.10 -12.05 -9.03
N ALA A 111 5.50 -10.87 -9.15
CA ALA A 111 5.19 -10.03 -8.01
C ALA A 111 4.10 -10.67 -7.13
N SER A 112 4.26 -10.59 -5.81
CA SER A 112 3.31 -11.18 -4.88
C SER A 112 2.74 -10.15 -3.90
N TYR A 113 1.50 -10.39 -3.46
CA TYR A 113 0.76 -9.48 -2.58
C TYR A 113 -0.04 -10.27 -1.55
N LEU A 114 0.06 -9.91 -0.28
CA LEU A 114 -0.79 -10.45 0.76
C LEU A 114 -2.23 -9.96 0.61
N LYS A 115 -3.18 -10.86 0.42
CA LYS A 115 -4.62 -10.51 0.28
C LYS A 115 -5.12 -9.67 1.44
N ARG A 116 -4.69 -10.00 2.66
CA ARG A 116 -5.14 -9.34 3.89
C ARG A 116 -4.86 -7.84 3.92
N PHE A 117 -3.77 -7.39 3.30
CA PHE A 117 -3.33 -5.99 3.34
C PHE A 117 -3.69 -5.19 2.09
N LEU A 118 -4.27 -5.84 1.08
CA LEU A 118 -4.74 -5.15 -0.13
C LEU A 118 -5.78 -4.06 0.13
N PRO A 119 -6.76 -4.23 1.05
CA PRO A 119 -7.72 -3.17 1.32
C PRO A 119 -7.09 -1.85 1.73
N HIS A 120 -5.92 -1.85 2.36
CA HIS A 120 -5.21 -0.63 2.74
C HIS A 120 -4.77 0.18 1.51
N TYR A 121 -4.34 -0.46 0.43
CA TYR A 121 -3.96 0.24 -0.81
C TYR A 121 -5.16 0.90 -1.46
N PHE A 122 -6.30 0.20 -1.54
CA PHE A 122 -7.54 0.77 -2.07
C PHE A 122 -8.04 1.93 -1.21
N PHE A 123 -8.01 1.78 0.10
CA PHE A 123 -8.40 2.83 1.02
C PHE A 123 -7.51 4.07 0.88
N MET A 124 -6.19 3.90 0.82
CA MET A 124 -5.25 5.01 0.62
C MET A 124 -5.47 5.70 -0.73
N SER A 125 -5.72 4.93 -1.80
CA SER A 125 -6.00 5.48 -3.12
C SER A 125 -7.27 6.34 -3.13
N ILE A 126 -8.36 5.82 -2.55
CA ILE A 126 -9.64 6.53 -2.43
C ILE A 126 -9.48 7.78 -1.57
N PHE A 127 -8.75 7.66 -0.45
CA PHE A 127 -8.47 8.78 0.44
C PHE A 127 -7.71 9.90 -0.26
N LEU A 128 -6.67 9.60 -1.04
CA LEU A 128 -5.92 10.59 -1.81
C LEU A 128 -6.80 11.26 -2.87
N MET A 129 -7.65 10.51 -3.57
CA MET A 129 -8.59 11.06 -4.54
C MET A 129 -9.59 12.01 -3.85
N ALA A 130 -10.19 11.59 -2.74
CA ALA A 130 -11.12 12.40 -1.97
C ALA A 130 -10.45 13.67 -1.41
N LEU A 131 -9.22 13.57 -0.93
CA LEU A 131 -8.43 14.70 -0.44
C LEU A 131 -8.17 15.71 -1.56
N GLY A 132 -7.78 15.25 -2.75
CA GLY A 132 -7.56 16.12 -3.91
C GLY A 132 -8.83 16.90 -4.29
N ILE A 133 -9.99 16.23 -4.32
CA ILE A 133 -11.29 16.86 -4.57
C ILE A 133 -11.64 17.85 -3.46
N PHE A 134 -11.51 17.44 -2.21
CA PHE A 134 -11.88 18.26 -1.06
C PHE A 134 -11.09 19.56 -1.02
N VAL A 135 -9.76 19.50 -1.14
CA VAL A 135 -8.90 20.70 -1.13
C VAL A 135 -9.21 21.60 -2.31
N PHE A 136 -9.57 21.04 -3.48
CA PHE A 136 -10.00 21.83 -4.63
C PHE A 136 -11.32 22.59 -4.39
N LEU A 137 -12.26 21.99 -3.64
CA LEU A 137 -13.58 22.58 -3.40
C LEU A 137 -13.61 23.60 -2.25
N VAL A 138 -12.65 23.54 -1.30
CA VAL A 138 -12.62 24.43 -0.12
C VAL A 138 -12.76 25.93 -0.48
N PRO A 139 -12.04 26.49 -1.49
CA PRO A 139 -12.18 27.90 -1.83
C PRO A 139 -13.59 28.31 -2.30
N TYR A 140 -14.36 27.36 -2.89
CA TYR A 140 -15.71 27.60 -3.40
C TYR A 140 -16.80 27.46 -2.34
N ILE A 141 -16.50 26.75 -1.24
CA ILE A 141 -17.46 26.55 -0.12
C ILE A 141 -17.34 27.68 0.89
N SER A 142 -16.18 28.32 0.99
CA SER A 142 -15.87 29.38 1.97
C SER A 142 -16.08 30.80 1.42
N SER A 143 -16.53 30.96 0.18
CA SER A 143 -16.94 32.23 -0.43
C SER A 143 -18.46 32.38 -0.38
#